data_2a1c72adba52f0523502ef5298c8fd1f
#
_entry.id   2a1c72adba52f0523502ef5298c8fd1f
#
_cell.length_a   1.000
_cell.length_b   1.000
_cell.length_c   1.000
_cell.angle_alpha   90.00
_cell.angle_beta   90.00
_cell.angle_gamma   90.00
#
_symmetry.space_group_name_H-M   'P 1'
#
loop_
_entity.id
_entity.type
_entity.pdbx_description
1 polymer ?
#
loop_
_entity_poly.entity_id
_entity_poly.type
_entity_poly.pdbx_seq_one_letter_code
_entity_poly.pdbx_strand_id
1 'polypeptide(L)'
;PRANALAAGRHVMDAPVPPPPEHLVAITPGIAERELGTPTTLFVNFDGADLGECNPSNSHENCHWYNHDEPIPAFSGSLQTRVAILQAMRAHAAPFGVRVTGTRPSFGNYTMVVYGGTEAEFGALGSAPSGDCGDANPNEIAFAHLDGELVDWVVAGATTSLHEAAHTWGLDHVDLASEIMYPEGDDSETWFDDACHGVVQDTDLTPGPAACPELALELCDDAGRQ
;
A
#
# COMPACT_ATOMS: atom_id res chain seq x y z
N PRO A 1 -9.35 -8.55 18.41
CA PRO A 1 -8.66 -9.02 17.22
C PRO A 1 -7.17 -8.68 17.26
N ARG A 2 -6.77 -7.39 17.36
CA ARG A 2 -5.36 -6.96 17.43
C ARG A 2 -4.54 -7.71 18.49
N ALA A 3 -5.10 -7.87 19.69
CA ALA A 3 -4.43 -8.58 20.79
C ALA A 3 -4.17 -10.06 20.46
N ASN A 4 -5.05 -10.69 19.68
CA ASN A 4 -4.91 -12.08 19.26
C ASN A 4 -3.88 -12.22 18.12
N ALA A 5 -3.85 -11.27 17.16
CA ALA A 5 -2.87 -11.24 16.07
C ALA A 5 -1.45 -11.10 16.62
N LEU A 6 -1.22 -10.14 17.52
CA LEU A 6 0.08 -9.93 18.18
C LEU A 6 0.52 -11.17 18.98
N ALA A 7 -0.40 -11.86 19.67
CA ALA A 7 -0.08 -13.09 20.40
C ALA A 7 0.33 -14.25 19.48
N ALA A 8 -0.11 -14.25 18.23
CA ALA A 8 0.26 -15.23 17.20
C ALA A 8 1.51 -14.84 16.41
N GLY A 9 2.15 -13.69 16.71
CA GLY A 9 3.29 -13.17 15.95
C GLY A 9 2.90 -12.57 14.60
N ARG A 10 1.60 -12.29 14.41
CA ARG A 10 1.07 -11.56 13.26
C ARG A 10 0.82 -10.10 13.62
N HIS A 11 0.97 -9.24 12.65
CA HIS A 11 0.82 -7.80 12.79
C HIS A 11 -0.32 -7.31 11.90
N VAL A 12 -1.00 -6.25 12.33
CA VAL A 12 -2.03 -5.60 11.51
C VAL A 12 -1.34 -4.83 10.39
N MET A 13 -1.74 -5.06 9.16
CA MET A 13 -1.14 -4.39 8.00
C MET A 13 -1.44 -2.90 8.03
N ASP A 14 -2.72 -2.51 8.18
CA ASP A 14 -3.11 -1.11 8.06
C ASP A 14 -3.42 -0.42 9.39
N ALA A 15 -3.01 0.84 9.49
CA ALA A 15 -3.59 1.78 10.43
C ALA A 15 -4.95 2.30 9.90
N PRO A 16 -5.93 2.55 10.78
CA PRO A 16 -7.16 3.20 10.37
C PRO A 16 -6.86 4.59 9.81
N VAL A 17 -6.99 4.76 8.51
CA VAL A 17 -6.89 6.06 7.84
C VAL A 17 -8.29 6.64 7.74
N PRO A 18 -8.52 7.91 8.13
CA PRO A 18 -9.82 8.55 7.93
C PRO A 18 -10.19 8.52 6.44
N PRO A 19 -11.47 8.30 6.09
CA PRO A 19 -11.86 8.35 4.69
C PRO A 19 -11.56 9.74 4.12
N PRO A 20 -11.16 9.83 2.84
CA PRO A 20 -10.95 11.11 2.18
C PRO A 20 -12.23 11.97 2.26
N PRO A 21 -12.11 13.29 2.32
CA PRO A 21 -13.27 14.17 2.35
C PRO A 21 -14.21 13.91 1.18
N GLU A 22 -15.53 13.87 1.44
CA GLU A 22 -16.58 13.50 0.46
C GLU A 22 -16.50 14.23 -0.89
N HIS A 23 -15.90 15.42 -0.94
CA HIS A 23 -15.75 16.17 -2.19
C HIS A 23 -14.65 15.61 -3.13
N LEU A 24 -13.86 14.62 -2.68
CA LEU A 24 -12.92 13.88 -3.54
C LEU A 24 -13.56 12.72 -4.29
N VAL A 25 -14.73 12.27 -3.85
CA VAL A 25 -15.47 11.16 -4.46
C VAL A 25 -16.20 11.59 -5.75
N ALA A 26 -15.92 12.74 -6.33
CA ALA A 26 -16.33 13.06 -7.68
C ALA A 26 -15.45 12.34 -8.71
N ILE A 27 -15.44 11.03 -8.64
CA ILE A 27 -14.84 10.20 -9.68
C ILE A 27 -15.69 10.42 -10.94
N THR A 28 -15.12 11.10 -11.88
CA THR A 28 -15.64 11.07 -13.25
C THR A 28 -15.49 9.63 -13.72
N PRO A 29 -16.56 8.91 -14.10
CA PRO A 29 -16.42 7.59 -14.70
C PRO A 29 -15.77 7.76 -16.06
N GLY A 30 -14.51 7.63 -16.10
CA GLY A 30 -13.67 7.53 -17.25
C GLY A 30 -12.52 6.69 -16.76
N ILE A 31 -12.62 5.37 -16.91
CA ILE A 31 -11.44 4.52 -16.96
C ILE A 31 -10.60 5.20 -18.03
N ALA A 32 -9.59 5.98 -17.59
CA ALA A 32 -8.56 6.41 -18.50
C ALA A 32 -7.97 5.11 -19.02
N GLU A 33 -8.23 4.78 -20.29
CA GLU A 33 -7.55 3.68 -20.96
C GLU A 33 -6.08 3.96 -20.77
N ARG A 34 -5.50 3.37 -19.72
CA ARG A 34 -4.07 3.37 -19.52
C ARG A 34 -3.50 2.72 -20.77
N GLU A 35 -2.74 3.47 -21.56
CA GLU A 35 -2.07 2.90 -22.72
C GLU A 35 -1.30 1.67 -22.21
N LEU A 36 -1.73 0.48 -22.64
CA LEU A 36 -1.07 -0.78 -22.36
C LEU A 36 0.39 -0.61 -22.74
N GLY A 37 1.27 -0.47 -21.75
CA GLY A 37 2.71 -0.35 -21.98
C GLY A 37 3.49 0.64 -21.13
N THR A 38 2.85 1.53 -20.36
CA THR A 38 3.60 2.38 -19.42
C THR A 38 3.64 1.71 -18.05
N PRO A 39 4.82 1.24 -17.57
CA PRO A 39 4.94 0.63 -16.25
C PRO A 39 4.52 1.61 -15.16
N THR A 40 3.70 1.17 -14.21
CA THR A 40 3.49 1.90 -12.96
C THR A 40 4.83 2.01 -12.24
N THR A 41 5.18 3.19 -11.77
CA THR A 41 6.41 3.39 -11.01
C THR A 41 6.08 3.50 -9.52
N LEU A 42 6.72 2.65 -8.73
CA LEU A 42 6.67 2.68 -7.27
C LEU A 42 8.03 3.14 -6.74
N PHE A 43 8.06 4.30 -6.10
CA PHE A 43 9.24 4.84 -5.42
C PHE A 43 9.17 4.53 -3.93
N VAL A 44 10.17 3.84 -3.39
CA VAL A 44 10.30 3.58 -1.96
C VAL A 44 11.25 4.61 -1.37
N ASN A 45 10.73 5.47 -0.51
CA ASN A 45 11.46 6.53 0.15
C ASN A 45 11.94 6.09 1.54
N PHE A 46 13.19 5.68 1.65
CA PHE A 46 13.84 5.31 2.93
C PHE A 46 14.44 6.49 3.70
N ASP A 47 14.41 7.68 3.13
CA ASP A 47 15.07 8.85 3.73
C ASP A 47 14.13 9.66 4.64
N GLY A 48 12.92 9.12 4.86
CA GLY A 48 11.88 9.80 5.62
C GLY A 48 11.18 10.91 4.82
N ALA A 49 10.15 11.48 5.39
CA ALA A 49 9.42 12.58 4.77
C ALA A 49 8.81 13.53 5.78
N ASP A 50 8.94 14.83 5.49
CA ASP A 50 8.13 15.88 6.08
C ASP A 50 7.04 16.21 5.05
N LEU A 51 5.79 15.85 5.37
CA LEU A 51 4.67 15.95 4.44
C LEU A 51 3.80 17.17 4.78
N GLY A 52 3.59 18.01 3.79
CA GLY A 52 2.56 19.04 3.86
C GLY A 52 1.15 18.47 3.68
N GLU A 53 0.14 19.30 3.91
CA GLU A 53 -1.25 18.96 3.66
C GLU A 53 -1.64 19.34 2.21
N CYS A 54 -2.23 18.41 1.47
CA CYS A 54 -2.84 18.67 0.17
C CYS A 54 -3.92 17.63 -0.16
N ASN A 55 -4.74 17.96 -1.13
CA ASN A 55 -5.83 17.12 -1.56
C ASN A 55 -6.10 17.33 -3.06
N PRO A 56 -5.90 16.32 -3.92
CA PRO A 56 -5.40 14.97 -3.60
C PRO A 56 -3.92 14.94 -3.16
N SER A 57 -3.48 13.81 -2.63
CA SER A 57 -2.07 13.56 -2.30
C SER A 57 -1.17 13.71 -3.51
N ASN A 58 0.07 14.17 -3.29
CA ASN A 58 1.03 14.37 -4.38
C ASN A 58 2.46 14.00 -3.96
N SER A 59 2.96 12.91 -4.49
CA SER A 59 4.30 12.38 -4.22
C SER A 59 5.43 13.31 -4.70
N HIS A 60 5.19 14.13 -5.74
CA HIS A 60 6.17 15.11 -6.21
C HIS A 60 6.35 16.28 -5.24
N GLU A 61 5.26 16.67 -4.58
CA GLU A 61 5.20 17.83 -3.70
C GLU A 61 5.43 17.48 -2.22
N ASN A 62 5.58 16.18 -1.91
CA ASN A 62 5.61 15.67 -0.55
C ASN A 62 4.43 16.18 0.27
N CYS A 63 3.22 15.98 -0.23
CA CYS A 63 2.03 16.35 0.52
C CYS A 63 0.95 15.27 0.44
N HIS A 64 0.18 15.15 1.52
CA HIS A 64 -0.83 14.12 1.70
C HIS A 64 -2.10 14.73 2.28
N TRP A 65 -3.26 14.19 1.96
CA TRP A 65 -4.53 14.68 2.50
C TRP A 65 -4.71 14.35 3.98
N TYR A 66 -4.04 13.32 4.48
CA TYR A 66 -3.95 13.00 5.88
C TYR A 66 -2.64 13.55 6.44
N ASN A 67 -2.76 14.56 7.32
CA ASN A 67 -1.58 15.19 7.91
C ASN A 67 -1.03 14.31 9.04
N HIS A 68 0.24 13.97 8.95
CA HIS A 68 1.01 13.47 10.07
C HIS A 68 1.52 14.67 10.86
N ASP A 69 1.18 14.75 12.17
CA ASP A 69 1.61 15.87 13.05
C ASP A 69 3.13 15.99 13.15
N GLU A 70 3.84 14.90 12.90
CA GLU A 70 5.30 14.82 12.94
C GLU A 70 5.86 14.21 11.65
N PRO A 71 7.07 14.60 11.23
CA PRO A 71 7.74 14.00 10.08
C PRO A 71 7.95 12.49 10.26
N ILE A 72 7.75 11.71 9.21
CA ILE A 72 8.12 10.29 9.19
C ILE A 72 9.65 10.19 9.21
N PRO A 73 10.25 9.52 10.20
CA PRO A 73 11.70 9.42 10.28
C PRO A 73 12.29 8.57 9.13
N ALA A 74 13.56 8.80 8.82
CA ALA A 74 14.28 7.96 7.89
C ALA A 74 14.42 6.54 8.45
N PHE A 75 14.27 5.53 7.59
CA PHE A 75 14.47 4.14 7.95
C PHE A 75 15.88 3.90 8.48
N SER A 76 15.99 3.34 9.68
CA SER A 76 17.29 3.14 10.36
C SER A 76 18.09 1.94 9.85
N GLY A 77 17.45 1.07 9.06
CA GLY A 77 18.07 -0.13 8.51
C GLY A 77 19.25 0.15 7.59
N SER A 78 20.15 -0.83 7.51
CA SER A 78 21.37 -0.74 6.70
C SER A 78 21.08 -0.56 5.20
N LEU A 79 22.06 -0.05 4.45
CA LEU A 79 21.96 -0.03 2.98
C LEU A 79 21.71 -1.44 2.41
N GLN A 80 22.28 -2.47 3.01
CA GLN A 80 22.07 -3.84 2.58
C GLN A 80 20.62 -4.27 2.80
N THR A 81 20.01 -3.92 3.92
CA THR A 81 18.59 -4.17 4.22
C THR A 81 17.69 -3.45 3.21
N ARG A 82 17.92 -2.15 2.95
CA ARG A 82 17.20 -1.37 1.93
C ARG A 82 17.26 -2.01 0.55
N VAL A 83 18.44 -2.47 0.14
CA VAL A 83 18.65 -3.15 -1.15
C VAL A 83 17.91 -4.48 -1.19
N ALA A 84 17.92 -5.26 -0.11
CA ALA A 84 17.22 -6.54 -0.01
C ALA A 84 15.69 -6.35 -0.12
N ILE A 85 15.12 -5.37 0.59
CA ILE A 85 13.69 -5.00 0.48
C ILE A 85 13.33 -4.66 -0.97
N LEU A 86 14.09 -3.77 -1.62
CA LEU A 86 13.84 -3.40 -3.01
C LEU A 86 13.95 -4.58 -3.98
N GLN A 87 14.85 -5.53 -3.71
CA GLN A 87 14.98 -6.75 -4.54
C GLN A 87 13.76 -7.67 -4.38
N ALA A 88 13.29 -7.87 -3.14
CA ALA A 88 12.10 -8.64 -2.86
C ALA A 88 10.87 -7.98 -3.51
N MET A 89 10.64 -6.69 -3.31
CA MET A 89 9.56 -5.94 -3.97
C MET A 89 9.58 -6.10 -5.49
N ARG A 90 10.74 -6.00 -6.11
CA ARG A 90 10.88 -6.18 -7.58
C ARG A 90 10.50 -7.58 -8.03
N ALA A 91 10.83 -8.60 -7.24
CA ALA A 91 10.47 -9.99 -7.56
C ALA A 91 8.95 -10.18 -7.53
N HIS A 92 8.27 -9.64 -6.50
CA HIS A 92 6.80 -9.71 -6.38
C HIS A 92 6.08 -8.85 -7.43
N ALA A 93 6.59 -7.68 -7.75
CA ALA A 93 5.95 -6.71 -8.64
C ALA A 93 6.19 -6.98 -10.15
N ALA A 94 7.22 -7.77 -10.48
CA ALA A 94 7.62 -8.00 -11.89
C ALA A 94 6.51 -8.58 -12.78
N PRO A 95 5.66 -9.54 -12.33
CA PRO A 95 4.59 -10.08 -13.16
C PRO A 95 3.53 -9.04 -13.56
N PHE A 96 3.38 -7.98 -12.78
CA PHE A 96 2.32 -6.97 -12.92
C PHE A 96 2.80 -5.68 -13.61
N GLY A 97 4.02 -5.66 -14.14
CA GLY A 97 4.55 -4.49 -14.86
C GLY A 97 4.84 -3.28 -13.96
N VAL A 98 4.96 -3.47 -12.65
CA VAL A 98 5.31 -2.40 -11.71
C VAL A 98 6.83 -2.26 -11.60
N ARG A 99 7.33 -1.05 -11.82
CA ARG A 99 8.75 -0.71 -11.71
C ARG A 99 9.09 -0.15 -10.34
N VAL A 100 9.75 -0.92 -9.49
CA VAL A 100 10.17 -0.50 -8.15
C VAL A 100 11.54 0.17 -8.17
N THR A 101 11.65 1.34 -7.56
CA THR A 101 12.89 2.13 -7.44
C THR A 101 13.08 2.70 -6.03
N GLY A 102 14.33 2.71 -5.54
CA GLY A 102 14.75 3.45 -4.33
C GLY A 102 15.31 4.83 -4.63
N THR A 103 15.21 5.30 -5.89
CA THR A 103 15.63 6.64 -6.29
C THR A 103 14.41 7.40 -6.78
N ARG A 104 14.18 8.58 -6.20
CA ARG A 104 13.03 9.42 -6.57
C ARG A 104 13.06 9.76 -8.06
N PRO A 105 11.99 9.48 -8.80
CA PRO A 105 11.88 9.91 -10.19
C PRO A 105 11.87 11.43 -10.30
N SER A 106 12.58 11.96 -11.30
CA SER A 106 12.63 13.40 -11.57
C SER A 106 11.49 13.87 -12.50
N PHE A 107 10.78 12.95 -13.11
CA PHE A 107 9.63 13.22 -14.01
C PHE A 107 8.74 11.98 -14.12
N GLY A 108 7.54 12.18 -14.65
CA GLY A 108 6.52 11.13 -14.79
C GLY A 108 5.82 10.83 -13.46
N ASN A 109 4.68 10.17 -13.53
CA ASN A 109 3.91 9.80 -12.35
C ASN A 109 4.57 8.65 -11.58
N TYR A 110 4.41 8.66 -10.27
CA TYR A 110 4.83 7.56 -9.39
C TYR A 110 4.08 7.59 -8.07
N THR A 111 3.65 6.43 -7.62
CA THR A 111 3.25 6.21 -6.22
C THR A 111 4.49 6.22 -5.34
N MET A 112 4.42 6.84 -4.16
CA MET A 112 5.51 6.84 -3.19
C MET A 112 5.11 6.07 -1.94
N VAL A 113 5.92 5.09 -1.53
CA VAL A 113 5.87 4.53 -0.18
C VAL A 113 6.92 5.21 0.66
N VAL A 114 6.51 5.91 1.72
CA VAL A 114 7.42 6.43 2.75
C VAL A 114 7.70 5.29 3.73
N TYR A 115 8.92 4.80 3.72
CA TYR A 115 9.35 3.66 4.52
C TYR A 115 10.13 4.13 5.74
N GLY A 116 9.51 4.12 6.89
CA GLY A 116 10.10 4.55 8.16
C GLY A 116 9.07 4.68 9.28
N GLY A 117 9.56 4.89 10.49
CA GLY A 117 8.72 4.82 11.68
C GLY A 117 8.42 3.38 12.09
N THR A 118 7.82 3.21 13.25
CA THR A 118 7.59 1.90 13.86
C THR A 118 6.10 1.58 13.95
N GLU A 119 5.76 0.29 13.88
CA GLU A 119 4.40 -0.18 14.15
C GLU A 119 3.87 0.34 15.50
N ALA A 120 4.72 0.42 16.52
CA ALA A 120 4.34 0.91 17.84
C ALA A 120 3.89 2.39 17.83
N GLU A 121 4.47 3.21 16.97
CA GLU A 121 4.11 4.64 16.81
C GLU A 121 2.80 4.80 16.03
N PHE A 122 2.61 4.01 14.98
CA PHE A 122 1.50 4.18 14.03
C PHE A 122 0.35 3.19 14.23
N GLY A 123 0.59 2.09 14.97
CA GLY A 123 -0.42 1.11 15.33
C GLY A 123 -0.68 0.02 14.30
N ALA A 124 0.07 0.02 13.19
CA ALA A 124 0.06 -1.00 12.15
C ALA A 124 1.39 -1.01 11.39
N LEU A 125 1.61 -2.03 10.56
CA LEU A 125 2.79 -2.13 9.70
C LEU A 125 2.81 -1.07 8.60
N GLY A 126 1.64 -0.58 8.17
CA GLY A 126 1.53 0.45 7.16
C GLY A 126 0.23 1.22 7.20
N SER A 127 0.04 2.08 6.24
CA SER A 127 -1.21 2.78 5.96
C SER A 127 -1.22 3.37 4.56
N ALA A 128 -2.39 3.35 3.93
CA ALA A 128 -2.59 3.95 2.62
C ALA A 128 -4.01 4.52 2.46
N PRO A 129 -4.22 5.51 1.59
CA PRO A 129 -5.56 5.80 1.10
C PRO A 129 -6.09 4.60 0.31
N SER A 130 -7.37 4.31 0.44
CA SER A 130 -8.07 3.25 -0.30
C SER A 130 -9.13 3.84 -1.22
N GLY A 131 -9.52 3.07 -2.24
CA GLY A 131 -10.64 3.41 -3.11
C GLY A 131 -10.28 4.33 -4.29
N ASP A 132 -9.02 4.44 -4.67
CA ASP A 132 -8.61 5.08 -5.92
C ASP A 132 -8.79 4.14 -7.11
N CYS A 133 -10.04 4.00 -7.54
CA CYS A 133 -10.43 3.08 -8.58
C CYS A 133 -9.77 3.41 -9.93
N GLY A 134 -8.91 2.47 -10.38
CA GLY A 134 -8.20 2.62 -11.64
C GLY A 134 -7.00 3.56 -11.59
N ASP A 135 -6.44 3.82 -10.41
CA ASP A 135 -5.25 4.68 -10.20
C ASP A 135 -5.46 6.08 -10.82
N ALA A 136 -6.60 6.71 -10.46
CA ALA A 136 -6.98 8.03 -10.97
C ALA A 136 -6.03 9.14 -10.49
N ASN A 137 -5.42 8.95 -9.31
CA ASN A 137 -4.32 9.77 -8.81
C ASN A 137 -2.99 8.99 -8.81
N PRO A 138 -2.25 8.92 -9.91
CA PRO A 138 -1.05 8.11 -10.02
C PRO A 138 0.16 8.66 -9.24
N ASN A 139 -0.04 9.67 -8.39
CA ASN A 139 0.97 10.31 -7.55
C ASN A 139 0.64 10.20 -6.06
N GLU A 140 0.01 9.11 -5.65
CA GLU A 140 -0.35 8.91 -4.25
C GLU A 140 0.84 8.59 -3.36
N ILE A 141 0.61 8.70 -2.04
CA ILE A 141 1.58 8.40 -0.99
C ILE A 141 0.97 7.37 -0.05
N ALA A 142 1.72 6.31 0.20
CA ALA A 142 1.44 5.29 1.19
C ALA A 142 2.61 5.18 2.18
N PHE A 143 2.45 4.41 3.25
CA PHE A 143 3.41 4.35 4.35
C PHE A 143 3.71 2.90 4.74
N ALA A 144 4.97 2.63 5.17
CA ALA A 144 5.37 1.34 5.72
C ALA A 144 6.23 1.58 6.98
N HIS A 145 5.82 1.00 8.11
CA HIS A 145 6.30 1.32 9.45
C HIS A 145 7.07 0.14 10.09
N LEU A 146 8.09 -0.37 9.39
CA LEU A 146 8.86 -1.53 9.81
C LEU A 146 10.27 -1.15 10.30
N ASP A 147 10.38 -0.07 11.04
CA ASP A 147 11.65 0.29 11.71
C ASP A 147 11.71 -0.30 13.15
N GLY A 148 12.75 -0.01 13.88
CA GLY A 148 12.93 -0.48 15.24
C GLY A 148 13.15 -2.00 15.34
N GLU A 149 12.27 -2.73 16.01
CA GLU A 149 12.38 -4.18 16.22
C GLU A 149 12.18 -4.99 14.94
N LEU A 150 11.51 -4.43 13.93
CA LEU A 150 11.20 -5.07 12.65
C LEU A 150 12.18 -4.69 11.53
N VAL A 151 13.23 -3.94 11.84
CA VAL A 151 14.19 -3.39 10.87
C VAL A 151 14.84 -4.43 9.95
N ASP A 152 14.99 -5.66 10.41
CA ASP A 152 15.58 -6.77 9.64
C ASP A 152 14.53 -7.66 8.94
N TRP A 153 13.23 -7.33 9.04
CA TRP A 153 12.16 -8.07 8.39
C TRP A 153 12.03 -7.67 6.92
N VAL A 154 12.91 -8.25 6.10
CA VAL A 154 13.02 -7.91 4.68
C VAL A 154 11.78 -8.31 3.89
N VAL A 155 11.23 -9.49 4.17
CA VAL A 155 10.05 -9.99 3.45
C VAL A 155 8.83 -9.18 3.84
N ALA A 156 8.55 -9.03 5.14
CA ALA A 156 7.47 -8.19 5.62
C ALA A 156 7.57 -6.74 5.11
N GLY A 157 8.78 -6.17 5.09
CA GLY A 157 9.01 -4.84 4.54
C GLY A 157 8.65 -4.71 3.07
N ALA A 158 8.96 -5.73 2.28
CA ALA A 158 8.61 -5.77 0.87
C ALA A 158 7.11 -5.97 0.64
N THR A 159 6.49 -6.92 1.34
CA THR A 159 5.06 -7.23 1.19
C THR A 159 4.17 -6.12 1.73
N THR A 160 4.48 -5.53 2.91
CA THR A 160 3.76 -4.36 3.42
C THR A 160 3.85 -3.18 2.47
N SER A 161 5.04 -2.87 1.94
CA SER A 161 5.17 -1.75 0.99
C SER A 161 4.35 -1.96 -0.28
N LEU A 162 4.23 -3.19 -0.77
CA LEU A 162 3.41 -3.53 -1.93
C LEU A 162 1.93 -3.54 -1.59
N HIS A 163 1.54 -4.02 -0.42
CA HIS A 163 0.19 -3.99 0.12
C HIS A 163 -0.36 -2.55 0.17
N GLU A 164 0.39 -1.65 0.81
CA GLU A 164 0.00 -0.24 0.93
C GLU A 164 -0.03 0.47 -0.44
N ALA A 165 0.92 0.17 -1.32
CA ALA A 165 0.88 0.70 -2.67
C ALA A 165 -0.33 0.17 -3.46
N ALA A 166 -0.73 -1.10 -3.26
CA ALA A 166 -1.86 -1.69 -3.95
C ALA A 166 -3.20 -1.06 -3.54
N HIS A 167 -3.34 -0.63 -2.28
CA HIS A 167 -4.50 0.18 -1.86
C HIS A 167 -4.62 1.48 -2.65
N THR A 168 -3.50 2.15 -2.96
CA THR A 168 -3.52 3.36 -3.79
C THR A 168 -3.86 3.08 -5.26
N TRP A 169 -3.85 1.83 -5.67
CA TRP A 169 -4.30 1.39 -7.01
C TRP A 169 -5.72 0.83 -7.02
N GLY A 170 -6.39 0.82 -5.87
CA GLY A 170 -7.79 0.44 -5.72
C GLY A 170 -8.02 -1.00 -5.25
N LEU A 171 -6.98 -1.73 -4.80
CA LEU A 171 -7.16 -3.04 -4.20
C LEU A 171 -7.55 -2.93 -2.71
N ASP A 172 -8.43 -3.82 -2.28
CA ASP A 172 -8.86 -3.98 -0.89
C ASP A 172 -8.21 -5.21 -0.25
N HIS A 173 -8.50 -5.43 1.03
CA HIS A 173 -8.13 -6.67 1.70
C HIS A 173 -8.88 -7.87 1.14
N VAL A 174 -8.22 -9.02 1.14
CA VAL A 174 -8.81 -10.31 0.74
C VAL A 174 -8.71 -11.36 1.83
N ASP A 175 -9.54 -12.41 1.72
CA ASP A 175 -9.69 -13.48 2.72
C ASP A 175 -8.63 -14.60 2.61
N LEU A 176 -7.65 -14.48 1.70
CA LEU A 176 -6.62 -15.50 1.47
C LEU A 176 -5.28 -15.12 2.11
N ALA A 177 -4.86 -15.86 3.15
CA ALA A 177 -3.67 -15.58 3.94
C ALA A 177 -2.31 -15.69 3.21
N SER A 178 -2.27 -16.27 2.02
CA SER A 178 -1.06 -16.32 1.19
C SER A 178 -0.94 -15.16 0.20
N GLU A 179 -1.96 -14.31 0.16
CA GLU A 179 -2.04 -13.17 -0.74
C GLU A 179 -1.52 -11.90 -0.04
N ILE A 180 -0.87 -11.00 -0.79
CA ILE A 180 -0.29 -9.77 -0.24
C ILE A 180 -1.38 -8.88 0.39
N MET A 181 -2.60 -8.86 -0.16
CA MET A 181 -3.70 -8.05 0.36
C MET A 181 -4.42 -8.66 1.57
N TYR A 182 -3.87 -9.70 2.21
CA TYR A 182 -4.40 -10.18 3.48
C TYR A 182 -4.17 -9.15 4.60
N PRO A 183 -5.17 -8.86 5.49
CA PRO A 183 -5.11 -7.74 6.42
C PRO A 183 -4.16 -7.93 7.63
N GLU A 184 -3.48 -9.06 7.72
CA GLU A 184 -2.46 -9.34 8.73
C GLU A 184 -1.17 -9.80 8.08
N GLY A 185 -0.01 -9.34 8.56
CA GLY A 185 1.30 -9.68 8.05
C GLY A 185 2.24 -10.25 9.11
N ASP A 186 3.18 -11.05 8.65
CA ASP A 186 4.35 -11.50 9.40
C ASP A 186 5.54 -11.56 8.42
N ASP A 187 6.71 -12.09 8.83
CA ASP A 187 7.87 -12.23 7.92
C ASP A 187 7.78 -13.48 7.03
N SER A 188 6.59 -14.00 6.77
CA SER A 188 6.36 -15.06 5.79
C SER A 188 6.13 -14.50 4.39
N GLU A 189 6.42 -15.31 3.37
CA GLU A 189 6.32 -14.89 1.99
C GLU A 189 4.87 -14.99 1.50
N THR A 190 4.32 -13.87 1.04
CA THR A 190 3.00 -13.76 0.41
C THR A 190 3.14 -13.18 -1.01
N TRP A 191 2.18 -13.42 -1.89
CA TRP A 191 2.27 -13.07 -3.30
C TRP A 191 0.95 -12.47 -3.79
N PHE A 192 1.02 -11.60 -4.80
CA PHE A 192 -0.16 -11.33 -5.61
C PHE A 192 -0.43 -12.53 -6.52
N ASP A 193 -1.66 -12.91 -6.67
CA ASP A 193 -2.07 -13.85 -7.71
C ASP A 193 -3.09 -13.18 -8.68
N ASP A 194 -3.57 -13.92 -9.66
CA ASP A 194 -4.53 -13.45 -10.67
C ASP A 194 -5.93 -14.05 -10.48
N ALA A 195 -6.19 -14.61 -9.29
CA ALA A 195 -7.49 -15.18 -8.95
C ALA A 195 -8.35 -14.17 -8.20
N CYS A 196 -9.65 -14.30 -8.32
CA CYS A 196 -10.60 -13.46 -7.60
C CYS A 196 -10.86 -13.99 -6.18
N HIS A 197 -10.50 -13.20 -5.18
CA HIS A 197 -10.66 -13.53 -3.76
C HIS A 197 -11.82 -12.76 -3.13
N GLY A 198 -12.31 -13.23 -1.98
CA GLY A 198 -13.34 -12.54 -1.21
C GLY A 198 -12.80 -11.28 -0.57
N VAL A 199 -13.45 -10.14 -0.80
CA VAL A 199 -13.09 -8.88 -0.16
C VAL A 199 -13.52 -8.89 1.31
N VAL A 200 -12.63 -8.46 2.20
CA VAL A 200 -12.86 -8.35 3.64
C VAL A 200 -12.58 -6.93 4.13
N GLN A 201 -13.25 -6.53 5.20
CA GLN A 201 -13.20 -5.15 5.70
C GLN A 201 -12.18 -4.95 6.83
N ASP A 202 -11.78 -6.03 7.48
CA ASP A 202 -10.96 -5.97 8.70
C ASP A 202 -10.23 -7.28 8.98
N THR A 203 -9.46 -7.30 10.05
CA THR A 203 -8.72 -8.48 10.53
C THR A 203 -9.63 -9.60 11.10
N ASP A 204 -10.91 -9.34 11.31
CA ASP A 204 -11.91 -10.36 11.62
C ASP A 204 -12.45 -11.04 10.35
N LEU A 205 -11.94 -10.67 9.19
CA LEU A 205 -12.33 -11.15 7.87
C LEU A 205 -13.83 -10.99 7.59
N THR A 206 -14.39 -9.87 8.02
CA THR A 206 -15.78 -9.55 7.75
C THR A 206 -15.99 -9.30 6.25
N PRO A 207 -16.77 -10.11 5.53
CA PRO A 207 -16.99 -9.90 4.10
C PRO A 207 -17.64 -8.56 3.78
N GLY A 208 -17.24 -7.93 2.70
CA GLY A 208 -17.80 -6.67 2.23
C GLY A 208 -17.66 -6.49 0.72
N PRO A 209 -18.29 -5.45 0.17
CA PRO A 209 -18.04 -5.09 -1.22
C PRO A 209 -16.65 -4.48 -1.37
N ALA A 210 -16.05 -4.63 -2.55
CA ALA A 210 -14.83 -3.91 -2.91
C ALA A 210 -15.05 -2.39 -2.87
N ALA A 211 -14.02 -1.62 -2.55
CA ALA A 211 -14.05 -0.16 -2.65
C ALA A 211 -14.29 0.28 -4.09
N CYS A 212 -13.86 -0.53 -5.06
CA CYS A 212 -14.05 -0.34 -6.50
C CYS A 212 -15.01 -1.40 -7.10
N PRO A 213 -16.31 -1.40 -6.73
CA PRO A 213 -17.23 -2.48 -7.08
C PRO A 213 -17.48 -2.61 -8.59
N GLU A 214 -17.34 -1.53 -9.36
CA GLU A 214 -17.49 -1.58 -10.83
C GLU A 214 -16.34 -2.37 -11.46
N LEU A 215 -15.09 -2.15 -11.00
CA LEU A 215 -13.94 -2.94 -11.44
C LEU A 215 -14.04 -4.40 -10.99
N ALA A 216 -14.45 -4.63 -9.76
CA ALA A 216 -14.67 -5.98 -9.22
C ALA A 216 -15.71 -6.75 -10.05
N LEU A 217 -16.81 -6.11 -10.42
CA LEU A 217 -17.83 -6.72 -11.30
C LEU A 217 -17.31 -6.98 -12.72
N GLU A 218 -16.46 -6.13 -13.25
CA GLU A 218 -15.86 -6.30 -14.58
C GLU A 218 -14.85 -7.44 -14.63
N LEU A 219 -13.99 -7.53 -13.60
CA LEU A 219 -12.87 -8.49 -13.56
C LEU A 219 -13.25 -9.83 -12.93
N CYS A 220 -14.11 -9.81 -11.92
CA CYS A 220 -14.46 -10.98 -11.10
C CYS A 220 -15.92 -11.40 -11.17
N ASP A 221 -16.78 -10.72 -11.91
CA ASP A 221 -18.23 -10.95 -11.98
C ASP A 221 -18.95 -10.87 -10.61
N ASP A 222 -18.31 -10.27 -9.57
CA ASP A 222 -18.84 -10.18 -8.21
C ASP A 222 -18.25 -8.96 -7.49
N ALA A 223 -19.09 -8.05 -6.98
CA ALA A 223 -18.71 -6.84 -6.27
C ALA A 223 -18.07 -7.09 -4.88
N GLY A 224 -18.10 -8.31 -4.38
CA GLY A 224 -17.44 -8.75 -3.14
C GLY A 224 -16.13 -9.51 -3.37
N ARG A 225 -15.57 -9.46 -4.59
CA ARG A 225 -14.32 -10.14 -4.96
C ARG A 225 -13.39 -9.21 -5.75
N GLN A 226 -12.10 -9.44 -5.61
CA GLN A 226 -11.06 -8.82 -6.42
C GLN A 226 -9.82 -9.69 -6.56
#